data_5e0232ea84f908c66285882616c65123
#
_entry.id   5e0232ea84f908c66285882616c65123
#
_cell.length_a   1.000
_cell.length_b   1.000
_cell.length_c   1.000
_cell.angle_alpha   90.00
_cell.angle_beta   90.00
_cell.angle_gamma   90.00
#
_symmetry.space_group_name_H-M   'P 1'
#
loop_
_entity.id
_entity.type
_entity.pdbx_description
1 polymer ?
#
loop_
_entity_poly.entity_id
_entity_poly.type
_entity_poly.pdbx_seq_one_letter_code
_entity_poly.pdbx_strand_id
1 'polypeptide(L)'
;AACLAYGMDKGGEFKVLVFDLGGGTFDVSILDVGDGVYEVMATSGDNHLGGDDWDQRLVDWMVSEFKRSEGIDLSKDKMALQRLREAAEKAKIELSSMSETTISLPFITADQNGPKHLELEITRAKFEEMTADLLERVVGPVQKALSDSGLTPAQIDKILLVGGATRMPMVQRKVKELLGKEPTKGINPDECVAIGAAIQAAILAGEHKDIVLVDVTPLSLGVETLGGVFTKIIERNTAIPVSKSQIFTTAADNQTRVEIHVLQGERPMAADNVSLGRFFLDGIPPAPRGVPQIEVTF
;
A
#
# COMPACT_ATOMS: atom_id res chain seq x y z
N ALA A 1 -12.83 5.76 -0.44
CA ALA A 1 -13.67 4.75 -1.14
C ALA A 1 -14.31 3.77 -0.14
N ALA A 2 -13.53 3.02 0.66
CA ALA A 2 -14.05 1.94 1.50
C ALA A 2 -15.14 2.38 2.48
N CYS A 3 -14.92 3.45 3.24
CA CYS A 3 -15.91 3.96 4.20
C CYS A 3 -17.23 4.37 3.53
N LEU A 4 -17.17 4.94 2.33
CA LEU A 4 -18.36 5.27 1.54
C LEU A 4 -19.12 4.01 1.15
N ALA A 5 -18.42 2.98 0.67
CA ALA A 5 -19.03 1.71 0.29
C ALA A 5 -19.70 1.02 1.48
N TYR A 6 -19.12 1.10 2.67
CA TYR A 6 -19.70 0.55 3.89
C TYR A 6 -20.87 1.38 4.47
N GLY A 7 -21.23 2.52 3.82
CA GLY A 7 -22.38 3.32 4.21
C GLY A 7 -22.26 3.87 5.63
N MET A 8 -21.07 4.33 6.01
CA MET A 8 -20.79 4.91 7.34
C MET A 8 -21.44 6.26 7.57
N ASP A 9 -22.16 6.80 6.58
CA ASP A 9 -22.87 8.06 6.59
C ASP A 9 -24.20 8.05 7.37
N LYS A 10 -24.66 6.87 7.80
CA LYS A 10 -25.98 6.71 8.41
C LYS A 10 -25.97 6.78 9.95
N GLY A 11 -25.45 7.87 10.48
CA GLY A 11 -25.62 8.26 11.89
C GLY A 11 -24.53 7.72 12.84
N GLY A 12 -23.92 8.64 13.60
CA GLY A 12 -22.91 8.41 14.62
C GLY A 12 -21.52 8.89 14.21
N GLU A 13 -20.70 9.16 15.21
CA GLU A 13 -19.28 9.45 15.03
C GLU A 13 -18.49 8.16 15.22
N PHE A 14 -17.58 7.85 14.30
CA PHE A 14 -16.78 6.61 14.33
C PHE A 14 -15.32 6.90 14.00
N LYS A 15 -14.42 6.32 14.77
CA LYS A 15 -13.02 6.15 14.37
C LYS A 15 -12.90 4.84 13.62
N VAL A 16 -12.58 4.92 12.36
CA VAL A 16 -12.57 3.78 11.43
C VAL A 16 -11.15 3.50 10.98
N LEU A 17 -10.71 2.25 11.11
CA LEU A 17 -9.47 1.79 10.49
C LEU A 17 -9.81 0.97 9.24
N VAL A 18 -9.29 1.39 8.11
CA VAL A 18 -9.35 0.66 6.84
C VAL A 18 -8.04 -0.09 6.66
N PHE A 19 -8.14 -1.41 6.54
CA PHE A 19 -7.03 -2.32 6.28
C PHE A 19 -7.20 -2.86 4.86
N ASP A 20 -6.43 -2.33 3.93
CA ASP A 20 -6.52 -2.65 2.50
C ASP A 20 -5.29 -3.46 2.07
N LEU A 21 -5.48 -4.78 1.89
CA LEU A 21 -4.47 -5.68 1.36
C LEU A 21 -4.94 -6.22 0.02
N GLY A 22 -4.46 -5.58 -1.04
CA GLY A 22 -4.74 -5.94 -2.42
C GLY A 22 -3.79 -6.99 -2.98
N GLY A 23 -3.70 -7.05 -4.32
CA GLY A 23 -2.77 -7.96 -5.01
C GLY A 23 -1.30 -7.52 -4.86
N GLY A 24 -1.00 -6.22 -4.96
CA GLY A 24 0.37 -5.71 -5.00
C GLY A 24 0.73 -4.72 -3.91
N THR A 25 -0.24 -4.14 -3.21
CA THR A 25 -0.01 -3.11 -2.17
C THR A 25 -0.78 -3.40 -0.90
N PHE A 26 -0.22 -2.92 0.20
CA PHE A 26 -0.88 -2.86 1.50
C PHE A 26 -1.00 -1.41 1.95
N ASP A 27 -2.21 -0.98 2.26
CA ASP A 27 -2.51 0.35 2.74
C ASP A 27 -3.37 0.28 4.01
N VAL A 28 -3.06 1.15 4.97
CA VAL A 28 -3.86 1.33 6.16
C VAL A 28 -4.19 2.80 6.35
N SER A 29 -5.47 3.12 6.55
CA SER A 29 -5.93 4.48 6.80
C SER A 29 -6.81 4.52 8.03
N ILE A 30 -6.66 5.57 8.82
CA ILE A 30 -7.53 5.86 9.97
C ILE A 30 -8.32 7.12 9.67
N LEU A 31 -9.64 7.01 9.79
CA LEU A 31 -10.56 8.10 9.49
C LEU A 31 -11.41 8.43 10.72
N ASP A 32 -11.72 9.71 10.84
CA ASP A 32 -12.83 10.20 11.63
C ASP A 32 -14.05 10.35 10.72
N VAL A 33 -15.14 9.72 11.07
CA VAL A 33 -16.35 9.70 10.26
C VAL A 33 -17.52 10.15 11.12
N GLY A 34 -18.17 11.25 10.72
CA GLY A 34 -19.34 11.77 11.44
C GLY A 34 -20.07 12.84 10.63
N ASP A 35 -21.38 12.91 10.76
CA ASP A 35 -22.24 13.93 10.14
C ASP A 35 -22.00 14.13 8.62
N GLY A 36 -21.73 13.04 7.89
CA GLY A 36 -21.42 13.09 6.45
C GLY A 36 -20.00 13.53 6.11
N VAL A 37 -19.16 13.81 7.10
CA VAL A 37 -17.75 14.17 6.92
C VAL A 37 -16.87 12.93 7.12
N TYR A 38 -15.97 12.71 6.19
CA TYR A 38 -14.96 11.65 6.23
C TYR A 38 -13.58 12.30 6.22
N GLU A 39 -12.98 12.42 7.38
CA GLU A 39 -11.66 13.03 7.55
C GLU A 39 -10.60 11.95 7.74
N VAL A 40 -9.61 11.89 6.84
CA VAL A 40 -8.45 11.00 7.00
C VAL A 40 -7.52 11.62 8.03
N MET A 41 -7.30 10.91 9.14
CA MET A 41 -6.40 11.32 10.22
C MET A 41 -4.96 10.91 9.96
N ALA A 42 -4.78 9.71 9.44
CA ALA A 42 -3.46 9.16 9.14
C ALA A 42 -3.56 8.05 8.08
N THR A 43 -2.48 7.90 7.31
CA THR A 43 -2.31 6.81 6.36
C THR A 43 -0.88 6.29 6.39
N SER A 44 -0.72 4.99 6.17
CA SER A 44 0.58 4.32 6.06
C SER A 44 0.41 3.07 5.20
N GLY A 45 1.52 2.48 4.72
CA GLY A 45 1.41 1.29 3.88
C GLY A 45 2.76 0.69 3.51
N ASP A 46 2.69 -0.35 2.66
CA ASP A 46 3.83 -0.99 2.01
C ASP A 46 3.47 -1.22 0.52
N ASN A 47 4.08 -0.44 -0.35
CA ASN A 47 3.80 -0.46 -1.80
C ASN A 47 4.31 -1.73 -2.52
N HIS A 48 4.95 -2.63 -1.79
CA HIS A 48 5.53 -3.87 -2.31
C HIS A 48 5.10 -5.07 -1.47
N LEU A 49 3.89 -5.01 -0.88
CA LEU A 49 3.29 -6.11 -0.14
C LEU A 49 1.85 -6.30 -0.61
N GLY A 50 1.56 -7.47 -1.16
CA GLY A 50 0.22 -7.83 -1.61
C GLY A 50 0.06 -9.31 -1.83
N GLY A 51 -1.13 -9.75 -2.20
CA GLY A 51 -1.47 -11.15 -2.46
C GLY A 51 -0.54 -11.87 -3.41
N ASP A 52 0.07 -11.13 -4.36
CA ASP A 52 1.04 -11.65 -5.34
C ASP A 52 2.33 -12.16 -4.66
N ASP A 53 2.72 -11.59 -3.50
CA ASP A 53 3.87 -12.08 -2.75
C ASP A 53 3.58 -13.45 -2.13
N TRP A 54 2.36 -13.68 -1.64
CA TRP A 54 1.91 -15.00 -1.18
C TRP A 54 1.88 -16.00 -2.31
N ASP A 55 1.41 -15.61 -3.50
CA ASP A 55 1.43 -16.45 -4.69
C ASP A 55 2.86 -16.80 -5.10
N GLN A 56 3.76 -15.84 -5.06
CA GLN A 56 5.17 -16.09 -5.41
C GLN A 56 5.82 -17.11 -4.45
N ARG A 57 5.50 -17.09 -3.15
CA ARG A 57 5.98 -18.13 -2.20
C ARG A 57 5.50 -19.53 -2.58
N LEU A 58 4.24 -19.66 -3.04
CA LEU A 58 3.72 -20.93 -3.55
C LEU A 58 4.42 -21.35 -4.84
N VAL A 59 4.66 -20.42 -5.76
CA VAL A 59 5.43 -20.70 -7.00
C VAL A 59 6.82 -21.21 -6.67
N ASP A 60 7.55 -20.52 -5.79
CA ASP A 60 8.90 -20.89 -5.40
C ASP A 60 8.94 -22.27 -4.73
N TRP A 61 7.95 -22.57 -3.91
CA TRP A 61 7.79 -23.88 -3.29
C TRP A 61 7.52 -24.96 -4.34
N MET A 62 6.58 -24.76 -5.27
CA MET A 62 6.28 -25.72 -6.35
C MET A 62 7.50 -25.98 -7.23
N VAL A 63 8.24 -24.93 -7.59
CA VAL A 63 9.50 -25.05 -8.38
C VAL A 63 10.52 -25.89 -7.62
N SER A 64 10.67 -25.66 -6.31
CA SER A 64 11.62 -26.38 -5.46
C SER A 64 11.25 -27.86 -5.32
N GLU A 65 9.97 -28.15 -5.09
CA GLU A 65 9.47 -29.53 -4.98
C GLU A 65 9.63 -30.30 -6.30
N PHE A 66 9.28 -29.68 -7.42
CA PHE A 66 9.41 -30.30 -8.74
C PHE A 66 10.88 -30.54 -9.09
N LYS A 67 11.76 -29.61 -8.79
CA LYS A 67 13.22 -29.78 -8.99
C LYS A 67 13.77 -30.91 -8.13
N ARG A 68 13.25 -31.07 -6.91
CA ARG A 68 13.66 -32.16 -6.00
C ARG A 68 13.22 -33.54 -6.51
N SER A 69 11.99 -33.65 -7.04
CA SER A 69 11.42 -34.92 -7.49
C SER A 69 11.86 -35.32 -8.92
N GLU A 70 11.88 -34.35 -9.86
CA GLU A 70 12.10 -34.58 -11.27
C GLU A 70 13.48 -34.13 -11.80
N GLY A 71 14.23 -33.36 -10.96
CA GLY A 71 15.53 -32.79 -11.36
C GLY A 71 15.43 -31.63 -12.36
N ILE A 72 14.22 -31.14 -12.68
CA ILE A 72 13.96 -30.11 -13.67
C ILE A 72 13.62 -28.77 -12.97
N ASP A 73 14.27 -27.71 -13.43
CA ASP A 73 14.04 -26.35 -12.91
C ASP A 73 13.00 -25.60 -13.77
N LEU A 74 11.76 -25.55 -13.29
CA LEU A 74 10.66 -24.88 -13.99
C LEU A 74 10.79 -23.35 -14.01
N SER A 75 11.66 -22.75 -13.21
CA SER A 75 11.84 -21.30 -13.19
C SER A 75 12.39 -20.71 -14.49
N LYS A 76 12.94 -21.55 -15.37
CA LYS A 76 13.49 -21.17 -16.66
C LYS A 76 12.49 -21.26 -17.82
N ASP A 77 11.32 -21.84 -17.57
CA ASP A 77 10.25 -21.99 -18.55
C ASP A 77 9.13 -20.98 -18.29
N LYS A 78 9.00 -19.99 -19.17
CA LYS A 78 7.99 -18.93 -19.04
C LYS A 78 6.55 -19.44 -19.08
N MET A 79 6.29 -20.48 -19.87
CA MET A 79 4.95 -21.07 -19.97
C MET A 79 4.61 -21.85 -18.70
N ALA A 80 5.56 -22.61 -18.18
CA ALA A 80 5.41 -23.30 -16.91
C ALA A 80 5.19 -22.30 -15.76
N LEU A 81 5.99 -21.22 -15.69
CA LEU A 81 5.84 -20.16 -14.68
C LEU A 81 4.45 -19.51 -14.70
N GLN A 82 3.89 -19.24 -15.87
CA GLN A 82 2.55 -18.67 -15.97
C GLN A 82 1.51 -19.63 -15.37
N ARG A 83 1.57 -20.90 -15.72
CA ARG A 83 0.66 -21.91 -15.15
C ARG A 83 0.85 -22.12 -13.66
N LEU A 84 2.10 -22.03 -13.16
CA LEU A 84 2.40 -22.09 -11.73
C LEU A 84 1.79 -20.90 -10.98
N ARG A 85 1.85 -19.69 -11.53
CA ARG A 85 1.22 -18.50 -10.93
C ARG A 85 -0.30 -18.63 -10.82
N GLU A 86 -0.95 -19.04 -11.89
CA GLU A 86 -2.40 -19.28 -11.91
C GLU A 86 -2.81 -20.35 -10.88
N ALA A 87 -2.02 -21.43 -10.79
CA ALA A 87 -2.26 -22.48 -9.81
C ALA A 87 -1.98 -22.04 -8.36
N ALA A 88 -0.98 -21.19 -8.14
CA ALA A 88 -0.66 -20.60 -6.86
C ALA A 88 -1.78 -19.71 -6.35
N GLU A 89 -2.27 -18.78 -7.18
CA GLU A 89 -3.41 -17.92 -6.83
C GLU A 89 -4.66 -18.75 -6.48
N LYS A 90 -4.97 -19.75 -7.32
CA LYS A 90 -6.08 -20.65 -7.07
C LYS A 90 -5.93 -21.38 -5.72
N ALA A 91 -4.75 -21.96 -5.44
CA ALA A 91 -4.48 -22.64 -4.19
C ALA A 91 -4.58 -21.71 -2.98
N LYS A 92 -4.07 -20.47 -3.06
CA LYS A 92 -4.24 -19.43 -2.03
C LYS A 92 -5.72 -19.17 -1.72
N ILE A 93 -6.54 -19.02 -2.76
CA ILE A 93 -7.99 -18.80 -2.62
C ILE A 93 -8.66 -20.01 -1.97
N GLU A 94 -8.36 -21.21 -2.42
CA GLU A 94 -8.91 -22.46 -1.85
C GLU A 94 -8.51 -22.65 -0.38
N LEU A 95 -7.25 -22.39 -0.04
CA LEU A 95 -6.74 -22.45 1.34
C LEU A 95 -7.34 -21.40 2.28
N SER A 96 -8.02 -20.39 1.74
CA SER A 96 -8.79 -19.45 2.56
C SER A 96 -10.06 -20.06 3.14
N SER A 97 -10.62 -21.08 2.49
CA SER A 97 -11.82 -21.79 2.94
C SER A 97 -11.57 -23.24 3.37
N MET A 98 -10.60 -23.93 2.74
CA MET A 98 -10.25 -25.32 3.00
C MET A 98 -8.99 -25.44 3.84
N SER A 99 -8.84 -26.55 4.58
CA SER A 99 -7.63 -26.86 5.36
C SER A 99 -6.48 -27.37 4.52
N GLU A 100 -6.77 -27.89 3.32
CA GLU A 100 -5.79 -28.45 2.37
C GLU A 100 -6.33 -28.36 0.94
N THR A 101 -5.43 -28.37 -0.04
CA THR A 101 -5.78 -28.46 -1.46
C THR A 101 -4.72 -29.22 -2.25
N THR A 102 -5.10 -29.70 -3.43
CA THR A 102 -4.21 -30.37 -4.37
C THR A 102 -3.97 -29.48 -5.59
N ILE A 103 -2.71 -29.20 -5.88
CA ILE A 103 -2.28 -28.50 -7.08
C ILE A 103 -1.92 -29.54 -8.14
N SER A 104 -2.67 -29.59 -9.24
CA SER A 104 -2.45 -30.53 -10.33
C SER A 104 -2.25 -29.77 -11.64
N LEU A 105 -1.05 -29.91 -12.23
CA LEU A 105 -0.67 -29.30 -13.49
C LEU A 105 -0.15 -30.38 -14.45
N PRO A 106 -1.05 -31.05 -15.20
CA PRO A 106 -0.66 -32.03 -16.16
C PRO A 106 0.15 -31.40 -17.32
N PHE A 107 1.13 -32.14 -17.83
CA PHE A 107 1.98 -31.69 -18.93
C PHE A 107 2.65 -30.33 -18.66
N ILE A 108 3.21 -30.16 -17.46
CA ILE A 108 3.86 -28.89 -17.07
C ILE A 108 5.17 -28.71 -17.87
N THR A 109 5.87 -29.77 -18.18
CA THR A 109 7.07 -29.81 -19.02
C THR A 109 7.27 -31.21 -19.62
N ALA A 110 8.34 -31.42 -20.38
CA ALA A 110 8.75 -32.72 -20.91
C ALA A 110 10.27 -32.84 -20.91
N ASP A 111 10.76 -34.07 -20.78
CA ASP A 111 12.15 -34.42 -20.96
C ASP A 111 12.28 -35.59 -21.95
N GLN A 112 13.48 -36.17 -22.07
CA GLN A 112 13.75 -37.34 -22.96
C GLN A 112 12.94 -38.60 -22.61
N ASN A 113 12.36 -38.65 -21.39
CA ASN A 113 11.53 -39.75 -20.93
C ASN A 113 10.02 -39.49 -21.15
N GLY A 114 9.67 -38.34 -21.73
CA GLY A 114 8.30 -37.97 -22.06
C GLY A 114 7.75 -36.79 -21.20
N PRO A 115 6.41 -36.64 -21.22
CA PRO A 115 5.77 -35.54 -20.50
C PRO A 115 5.86 -35.73 -19.00
N LYS A 116 5.98 -34.61 -18.28
CA LYS A 116 6.02 -34.50 -16.82
C LYS A 116 4.82 -33.76 -16.30
N HIS A 117 4.35 -34.17 -15.13
CA HIS A 117 3.19 -33.62 -14.46
C HIS A 117 3.60 -33.16 -13.06
N LEU A 118 3.02 -32.04 -12.62
CA LEU A 118 3.16 -31.59 -11.24
C LEU A 118 1.87 -31.92 -10.50
N GLU A 119 1.99 -32.66 -9.40
CA GLU A 119 0.90 -32.95 -8.47
C GLU A 119 1.44 -32.81 -7.05
N LEU A 120 0.91 -31.84 -6.32
CA LEU A 120 1.36 -31.51 -4.96
C LEU A 120 0.17 -31.23 -4.07
N GLU A 121 0.21 -31.77 -2.86
CA GLU A 121 -0.73 -31.44 -1.80
C GLU A 121 -0.12 -30.39 -0.86
N ILE A 122 -0.94 -29.41 -0.47
CA ILE A 122 -0.54 -28.38 0.47
C ILE A 122 -1.63 -28.11 1.50
N THR A 123 -1.24 -28.03 2.75
CA THR A 123 -2.15 -27.63 3.85
C THR A 123 -2.08 -26.13 4.10
N ARG A 124 -3.18 -25.56 4.63
CA ARG A 124 -3.22 -24.18 5.09
C ARG A 124 -2.10 -23.90 6.10
N ALA A 125 -1.86 -24.83 7.04
CA ALA A 125 -0.80 -24.67 8.05
C ALA A 125 0.58 -24.50 7.40
N LYS A 126 0.90 -25.30 6.36
CA LYS A 126 2.15 -25.18 5.61
C LYS A 126 2.23 -23.87 4.86
N PHE A 127 1.16 -23.45 4.22
CA PHE A 127 1.08 -22.18 3.52
C PHE A 127 1.29 -20.99 4.47
N GLU A 128 0.64 -20.98 5.64
CA GLU A 128 0.79 -19.95 6.67
C GLU A 128 2.21 -19.92 7.25
N GLU A 129 2.84 -21.06 7.46
CA GLU A 129 4.23 -21.17 7.89
C GLU A 129 5.20 -20.52 6.88
N MET A 130 5.03 -20.84 5.58
CA MET A 130 5.89 -20.35 4.51
C MET A 130 5.77 -18.83 4.28
N THR A 131 4.69 -18.22 4.70
CA THR A 131 4.35 -16.82 4.43
C THR A 131 4.24 -15.97 5.70
N ALA A 132 4.66 -16.49 6.85
CA ALA A 132 4.56 -15.81 8.14
C ALA A 132 5.32 -14.47 8.15
N ASP A 133 6.48 -14.40 7.50
CA ASP A 133 7.28 -13.18 7.39
C ASP A 133 6.57 -12.08 6.57
N LEU A 134 5.79 -12.44 5.53
CA LEU A 134 4.98 -11.49 4.77
C LEU A 134 3.87 -10.91 5.65
N LEU A 135 3.23 -11.74 6.47
CA LEU A 135 2.21 -11.29 7.40
C LEU A 135 2.76 -10.31 8.45
N GLU A 136 3.97 -10.52 8.95
CA GLU A 136 4.58 -9.60 9.93
C GLU A 136 4.86 -8.20 9.34
N ARG A 137 4.99 -8.06 8.03
CA ARG A 137 5.19 -6.76 7.38
C ARG A 137 4.00 -5.82 7.53
N VAL A 138 2.79 -6.31 7.78
CA VAL A 138 1.61 -5.45 8.00
C VAL A 138 1.64 -4.74 9.35
N VAL A 139 2.40 -5.25 10.31
CA VAL A 139 2.41 -4.74 11.70
C VAL A 139 2.94 -3.30 11.77
N GLY A 140 4.08 -3.06 11.12
CA GLY A 140 4.72 -1.73 11.12
C GLY A 140 3.79 -0.61 10.62
N PRO A 141 3.22 -0.72 9.42
CA PRO A 141 2.27 0.26 8.90
C PRO A 141 1.04 0.49 9.78
N VAL A 142 0.46 -0.57 10.37
CA VAL A 142 -0.69 -0.44 11.29
C VAL A 142 -0.30 0.36 12.54
N GLN A 143 0.82 0.01 13.17
CA GLN A 143 1.32 0.72 14.35
C GLN A 143 1.66 2.18 14.03
N LYS A 144 2.23 2.43 12.85
CA LYS A 144 2.56 3.77 12.40
C LYS A 144 1.30 4.62 12.19
N ALA A 145 0.26 4.09 11.54
CA ALA A 145 -1.00 4.81 11.35
C ALA A 145 -1.67 5.13 12.69
N LEU A 146 -1.68 4.20 13.64
CA LEU A 146 -2.18 4.44 15.00
C LEU A 146 -1.39 5.55 15.71
N SER A 147 -0.06 5.48 15.66
CA SER A 147 0.80 6.52 16.27
C SER A 147 0.58 7.89 15.64
N ASP A 148 0.49 7.97 14.30
CA ASP A 148 0.32 9.22 13.58
C ASP A 148 -1.07 9.84 13.80
N SER A 149 -2.12 9.04 13.99
CA SER A 149 -3.46 9.51 14.33
C SER A 149 -3.63 9.89 15.80
N GLY A 150 -2.67 9.54 16.65
CA GLY A 150 -2.77 9.71 18.10
C GLY A 150 -3.76 8.78 18.79
N LEU A 151 -4.24 7.72 18.08
CA LEU A 151 -5.23 6.80 18.61
C LEU A 151 -4.59 5.49 19.07
N THR A 152 -5.21 4.90 20.08
CA THR A 152 -4.93 3.53 20.52
C THR A 152 -5.87 2.54 19.81
N PRO A 153 -5.52 1.24 19.73
CA PRO A 153 -6.42 0.22 19.19
C PRO A 153 -7.82 0.21 19.82
N ALA A 154 -7.91 0.49 21.12
CA ALA A 154 -9.17 0.52 21.84
C ALA A 154 -10.13 1.63 21.37
N GLN A 155 -9.60 2.72 20.84
CA GLN A 155 -10.35 3.88 20.34
C GLN A 155 -10.85 3.72 18.91
N ILE A 156 -10.42 2.67 18.20
CA ILE A 156 -10.95 2.33 16.88
C ILE A 156 -12.31 1.67 17.07
N ASP A 157 -13.36 2.26 16.52
CA ASP A 157 -14.73 1.76 16.63
C ASP A 157 -15.03 0.67 15.62
N LYS A 158 -14.53 0.82 14.38
CA LYS A 158 -14.78 -0.09 13.26
C LYS A 158 -13.51 -0.39 12.50
N ILE A 159 -13.41 -1.63 12.02
CA ILE A 159 -12.30 -2.13 11.21
C ILE A 159 -12.89 -2.63 9.90
N LEU A 160 -12.50 -2.02 8.79
CA LEU A 160 -12.94 -2.38 7.46
C LEU A 160 -11.81 -3.14 6.74
N LEU A 161 -12.13 -4.34 6.26
CA LEU A 161 -11.23 -5.13 5.43
C LEU A 161 -11.52 -4.87 3.97
N VAL A 162 -10.48 -4.55 3.20
CA VAL A 162 -10.51 -4.23 1.77
C VAL A 162 -9.41 -5.01 1.07
N GLY A 163 -9.68 -5.39 -0.19
CA GLY A 163 -8.77 -6.21 -0.99
C GLY A 163 -8.93 -7.71 -0.76
N GLY A 164 -8.78 -8.50 -1.84
CA GLY A 164 -9.02 -9.94 -1.84
C GLY A 164 -8.13 -10.72 -0.88
N ALA A 165 -6.89 -10.27 -0.65
CA ALA A 165 -5.95 -10.92 0.24
C ALA A 165 -6.37 -10.86 1.73
N THR A 166 -7.29 -9.95 2.12
CA THR A 166 -7.86 -9.92 3.47
C THR A 166 -8.80 -11.08 3.77
N ARG A 167 -9.15 -11.88 2.76
CA ARG A 167 -9.92 -13.12 2.94
C ARG A 167 -9.12 -14.23 3.59
N MET A 168 -7.79 -14.17 3.55
CA MET A 168 -6.91 -15.14 4.17
C MET A 168 -7.13 -15.19 5.69
N PRO A 169 -7.41 -16.36 6.28
CA PRO A 169 -7.67 -16.48 7.71
C PRO A 169 -6.52 -15.96 8.59
N MET A 170 -5.27 -16.12 8.15
CA MET A 170 -4.10 -15.62 8.87
C MET A 170 -4.11 -14.09 8.97
N VAL A 171 -4.55 -13.39 7.92
CA VAL A 171 -4.67 -11.92 7.91
C VAL A 171 -5.75 -11.47 8.88
N GLN A 172 -6.92 -12.11 8.86
CA GLN A 172 -8.03 -11.75 9.76
C GLN A 172 -7.66 -11.96 11.23
N ARG A 173 -6.95 -13.06 11.54
CA ARG A 173 -6.42 -13.31 12.88
C ARG A 173 -5.42 -12.25 13.32
N LYS A 174 -4.50 -11.86 12.42
CA LYS A 174 -3.50 -10.81 12.72
C LYS A 174 -4.16 -9.46 12.96
N VAL A 175 -5.15 -9.07 12.18
CA VAL A 175 -5.91 -7.82 12.39
C VAL A 175 -6.61 -7.84 13.76
N LYS A 176 -7.25 -8.95 14.11
CA LYS A 176 -7.88 -9.11 15.42
C LYS A 176 -6.86 -9.05 16.57
N GLU A 177 -5.70 -9.68 16.40
CA GLU A 177 -4.60 -9.64 17.37
C GLU A 177 -4.11 -8.20 17.60
N LEU A 178 -3.87 -7.44 16.51
CA LEU A 178 -3.36 -6.07 16.57
C LEU A 178 -4.34 -5.05 17.16
N LEU A 179 -5.62 -5.22 16.88
CA LEU A 179 -6.66 -4.23 17.19
C LEU A 179 -7.61 -4.66 18.31
N GLY A 180 -7.55 -5.93 18.74
CA GLY A 180 -8.40 -6.46 19.82
C GLY A 180 -9.89 -6.58 19.49
N LYS A 181 -10.27 -6.39 18.21
CA LYS A 181 -11.67 -6.39 17.75
C LYS A 181 -11.82 -7.18 16.45
N GLU A 182 -13.02 -7.72 16.24
CA GLU A 182 -13.38 -8.36 14.98
C GLU A 182 -13.59 -7.31 13.87
N PRO A 183 -13.14 -7.58 12.64
CA PRO A 183 -13.46 -6.75 11.50
C PRO A 183 -14.97 -6.64 11.26
N THR A 184 -15.40 -5.47 10.80
CA THR A 184 -16.79 -5.20 10.44
C THR A 184 -17.16 -6.00 9.19
N LYS A 185 -18.29 -6.73 9.26
CA LYS A 185 -18.83 -7.48 8.12
C LYS A 185 -19.83 -6.62 7.35
N GLY A 186 -20.02 -6.88 6.07
CA GLY A 186 -21.12 -6.23 5.34
C GLY A 186 -20.87 -6.02 3.85
N ILE A 187 -19.64 -5.83 3.39
CA ILE A 187 -19.32 -5.62 1.97
C ILE A 187 -18.28 -6.63 1.50
N ASN A 188 -18.36 -6.97 0.23
CA ASN A 188 -17.37 -7.77 -0.46
C ASN A 188 -16.05 -6.96 -0.55
N PRO A 189 -14.95 -7.40 0.08
CA PRO A 189 -13.69 -6.68 0.07
C PRO A 189 -13.09 -6.50 -1.35
N ASP A 190 -13.47 -7.35 -2.32
CA ASP A 190 -12.99 -7.24 -3.70
C ASP A 190 -13.69 -6.12 -4.47
N GLU A 191 -14.93 -5.78 -4.12
CA GLU A 191 -15.77 -4.79 -4.80
C GLU A 191 -15.80 -3.43 -4.10
N CYS A 192 -15.35 -3.39 -2.86
CA CYS A 192 -15.45 -2.25 -1.96
C CYS A 192 -14.87 -0.95 -2.57
N VAL A 193 -13.71 -1.03 -3.20
CA VAL A 193 -13.05 0.13 -3.82
C VAL A 193 -13.85 0.62 -5.02
N ALA A 194 -14.32 -0.27 -5.88
CA ALA A 194 -15.10 0.08 -7.07
C ALA A 194 -16.45 0.76 -6.70
N ILE A 195 -17.14 0.20 -5.71
CA ILE A 195 -18.39 0.77 -5.19
C ILE A 195 -18.13 2.16 -4.59
N GLY A 196 -17.13 2.30 -3.73
CA GLY A 196 -16.78 3.58 -3.13
C GLY A 196 -16.30 4.63 -4.14
N ALA A 197 -15.60 4.22 -5.19
CA ALA A 197 -15.22 5.11 -6.29
C ALA A 197 -16.44 5.59 -7.09
N ALA A 198 -17.40 4.71 -7.34
CA ALA A 198 -18.66 5.10 -8.01
C ALA A 198 -19.46 6.10 -7.17
N ILE A 199 -19.55 5.90 -5.85
CA ILE A 199 -20.20 6.86 -4.94
C ILE A 199 -19.47 8.20 -4.98
N GLN A 200 -18.13 8.19 -4.93
CA GLN A 200 -17.34 9.42 -5.02
C GLN A 200 -17.54 10.16 -6.35
N ALA A 201 -17.66 9.44 -7.44
CA ALA A 201 -17.97 10.03 -8.75
C ALA A 201 -19.34 10.72 -8.74
N ALA A 202 -20.35 10.11 -8.12
CA ALA A 202 -21.67 10.70 -7.96
C ALA A 202 -21.64 11.97 -7.08
N ILE A 203 -20.84 11.97 -6.02
CA ILE A 203 -20.60 13.16 -5.17
C ILE A 203 -20.00 14.30 -6.01
N LEU A 204 -18.96 14.01 -6.79
CA LEU A 204 -18.31 14.99 -7.67
C LEU A 204 -19.23 15.50 -8.78
N ALA A 205 -20.15 14.67 -9.26
CA ALA A 205 -21.21 15.07 -10.21
C ALA A 205 -22.32 15.92 -9.55
N GLY A 206 -22.31 16.09 -8.23
CA GLY A 206 -23.29 16.89 -7.49
C GLY A 206 -24.58 16.17 -7.13
N GLU A 207 -24.63 14.84 -7.28
CA GLU A 207 -25.80 14.02 -6.94
C GLU A 207 -25.95 13.82 -5.43
N HIS A 208 -24.83 13.83 -4.68
CA HIS A 208 -24.76 13.75 -3.23
C HIS A 208 -23.98 14.95 -2.67
N LYS A 209 -24.70 15.91 -2.08
CA LYS A 209 -24.09 17.15 -1.54
C LYS A 209 -23.78 17.09 -0.04
N ASP A 210 -24.25 16.05 0.62
CA ASP A 210 -24.19 15.92 2.07
C ASP A 210 -22.94 15.15 2.56
N ILE A 211 -22.08 14.73 1.63
CA ILE A 211 -20.87 13.97 1.94
C ILE A 211 -19.63 14.77 1.55
N VAL A 212 -18.72 14.92 2.50
CA VAL A 212 -17.43 15.61 2.32
C VAL A 212 -16.31 14.65 2.69
N LEU A 213 -15.37 14.46 1.76
CA LEU A 213 -14.14 13.72 2.00
C LEU A 213 -12.97 14.69 2.13
N VAL A 214 -12.28 14.64 3.25
CA VAL A 214 -11.02 15.34 3.50
C VAL A 214 -9.90 14.30 3.53
N ASP A 215 -9.04 14.34 2.52
CA ASP A 215 -7.90 13.43 2.41
C ASP A 215 -6.59 14.08 2.88
N VAL A 216 -5.52 13.32 2.99
CA VAL A 216 -4.22 13.79 3.46
C VAL A 216 -3.09 13.36 2.52
N THR A 217 -1.97 14.09 2.59
CA THR A 217 -0.75 13.68 1.91
C THR A 217 -0.16 12.42 2.58
N PRO A 218 0.13 11.34 1.84
CA PRO A 218 0.64 10.10 2.44
C PRO A 218 2.10 10.22 2.88
N LEU A 219 2.87 11.07 2.19
CA LEU A 219 4.29 11.33 2.44
C LEU A 219 4.57 12.83 2.39
N SER A 220 5.62 13.26 3.09
CA SER A 220 6.08 14.65 3.04
C SER A 220 6.62 15.01 1.65
N LEU A 221 6.37 16.25 1.25
CA LEU A 221 6.85 16.85 0.01
C LEU A 221 7.82 17.99 0.34
N GLY A 222 8.87 18.11 -0.45
CA GLY A 222 9.86 19.15 -0.23
C GLY A 222 10.95 19.16 -1.30
N VAL A 223 12.05 19.79 -0.99
CA VAL A 223 13.17 20.00 -1.90
C VAL A 223 14.51 19.59 -1.28
N GLU A 224 15.47 19.26 -2.16
CA GLU A 224 16.86 19.13 -1.77
C GLU A 224 17.46 20.49 -1.48
N THR A 225 18.14 20.59 -0.34
CA THR A 225 18.89 21.78 0.07
C THR A 225 20.38 21.50 0.22
N LEU A 226 21.17 22.53 0.56
CA LEU A 226 22.62 22.45 0.66
C LEU A 226 23.07 21.26 1.52
N GLY A 227 24.02 20.47 1.01
CA GLY A 227 24.51 19.27 1.67
C GLY A 227 23.70 18.01 1.39
N GLY A 228 22.78 18.03 0.41
CA GLY A 228 21.96 16.87 0.05
C GLY A 228 20.85 16.57 1.08
N VAL A 229 20.45 17.56 1.87
CA VAL A 229 19.43 17.43 2.91
C VAL A 229 18.03 17.56 2.29
N PHE A 230 17.10 16.71 2.71
CA PHE A 230 15.68 16.85 2.35
C PHE A 230 15.00 17.83 3.29
N THR A 231 14.57 18.97 2.75
CA THR A 231 13.81 19.99 3.49
C THR A 231 12.34 19.88 3.13
N LYS A 232 11.53 19.48 4.11
CA LYS A 232 10.10 19.31 3.96
C LYS A 232 9.39 20.66 3.92
N ILE A 233 8.43 20.81 3.00
CA ILE A 233 7.56 21.98 2.88
C ILE A 233 6.12 21.61 3.27
N ILE A 234 5.64 20.47 2.79
CA ILE A 234 4.38 19.88 3.25
C ILE A 234 4.69 18.59 4.00
N GLU A 235 4.35 18.53 5.26
CA GLU A 235 4.48 17.33 6.08
C GLU A 235 3.44 16.27 5.67
N ARG A 236 3.78 14.98 5.81
CA ARG A 236 2.82 13.89 5.66
C ARG A 236 1.60 14.08 6.57
N ASN A 237 0.48 13.48 6.21
CA ASN A 237 -0.80 13.60 6.90
C ASN A 237 -1.31 15.05 7.00
N THR A 238 -0.88 15.93 6.10
CA THR A 238 -1.47 17.27 5.95
C THR A 238 -2.74 17.16 5.11
N ALA A 239 -3.85 17.69 5.62
CA ALA A 239 -5.13 17.72 4.90
C ALA A 239 -5.01 18.44 3.55
N ILE A 240 -5.64 17.89 2.52
CA ILE A 240 -5.67 18.45 1.16
C ILE A 240 -7.09 18.90 0.78
N PRO A 241 -7.21 19.98 -0.02
CA PRO A 241 -6.15 20.74 -0.69
C PRO A 241 -5.33 21.63 0.27
N VAL A 242 -4.03 21.74 0.00
CA VAL A 242 -3.11 22.57 0.77
C VAL A 242 -2.11 23.25 -0.15
N SER A 243 -1.69 24.46 0.19
CA SER A 243 -0.57 25.13 -0.43
C SER A 243 0.34 25.70 0.64
N LYS A 244 1.65 25.44 0.55
CA LYS A 244 2.67 25.98 1.47
C LYS A 244 3.88 26.46 0.69
N SER A 245 4.43 27.58 1.11
CA SER A 245 5.63 28.19 0.55
C SER A 245 6.76 28.23 1.57
N GLN A 246 7.99 28.14 1.08
CA GLN A 246 9.19 28.38 1.86
C GLN A 246 10.19 29.17 1.02
N ILE A 247 10.87 30.13 1.66
CA ILE A 247 11.87 30.96 1.03
C ILE A 247 13.25 30.32 1.24
N PHE A 248 13.96 30.15 0.14
CA PHE A 248 15.35 29.71 0.06
C PHE A 248 16.24 30.82 -0.51
N THR A 249 17.54 30.58 -0.54
CA THR A 249 18.51 31.53 -1.05
C THR A 249 19.63 30.84 -1.82
N THR A 250 20.50 31.64 -2.43
CA THR A 250 21.68 31.16 -3.17
C THR A 250 22.80 30.69 -2.23
N ALA A 251 23.51 29.64 -2.63
CA ALA A 251 24.64 29.05 -1.89
C ALA A 251 26.00 29.69 -2.22
N ALA A 252 26.10 30.41 -3.34
CA ALA A 252 27.33 31.04 -3.82
C ALA A 252 27.10 32.51 -4.22
N ASP A 253 28.17 33.32 -4.18
CA ASP A 253 28.14 34.69 -4.64
C ASP A 253 27.91 34.74 -6.17
N ASN A 254 27.11 35.69 -6.61
CA ASN A 254 26.76 35.90 -8.02
C ASN A 254 26.11 34.67 -8.70
N GLN A 255 25.47 33.83 -7.96
CA GLN A 255 24.74 32.67 -8.50
C GLN A 255 23.48 33.14 -9.21
N THR A 256 23.41 32.90 -10.54
CA THR A 256 22.31 33.33 -11.41
C THR A 256 21.32 32.23 -11.74
N ARG A 257 21.59 31.00 -11.25
CA ARG A 257 20.79 29.82 -11.51
C ARG A 257 20.75 28.93 -10.27
N VAL A 258 19.57 28.36 -9.96
CA VAL A 258 19.41 27.32 -8.94
C VAL A 258 18.70 26.11 -9.53
N GLU A 259 19.11 24.93 -9.08
CA GLU A 259 18.38 23.69 -9.34
C GLU A 259 17.38 23.47 -8.22
N ILE A 260 16.14 23.16 -8.58
CA ILE A 260 15.08 22.75 -7.67
C ILE A 260 14.87 21.26 -7.88
N HIS A 261 15.27 20.46 -6.90
CA HIS A 261 15.05 19.02 -6.90
C HIS A 261 13.89 18.70 -5.96
N VAL A 262 12.76 18.29 -6.55
CA VAL A 262 11.52 17.99 -5.84
C VAL A 262 11.52 16.55 -5.37
N LEU A 263 11.22 16.34 -4.10
CA LEU A 263 11.33 15.05 -3.42
C LEU A 263 10.06 14.72 -2.65
N GLN A 264 9.82 13.42 -2.51
CA GLN A 264 8.78 12.86 -1.66
C GLN A 264 9.36 11.78 -0.76
N GLY A 265 9.05 11.83 0.54
CA GLY A 265 9.47 10.79 1.50
C GLY A 265 9.67 11.33 2.91
N GLU A 266 10.32 10.50 3.75
CA GLU A 266 10.52 10.79 5.17
C GLU A 266 11.99 10.74 5.60
N ARG A 267 12.92 10.41 4.70
CA ARG A 267 14.33 10.27 5.02
C ARG A 267 15.01 11.64 5.09
N PRO A 268 15.99 11.83 6.00
CA PRO A 268 16.69 13.11 6.13
C PRO A 268 17.51 13.51 4.90
N MET A 269 18.05 12.53 4.17
CA MET A 269 18.89 12.79 3.00
C MET A 269 18.08 12.70 1.71
N ALA A 270 18.33 13.62 0.78
CA ALA A 270 17.65 13.70 -0.51
C ALA A 270 17.77 12.39 -1.33
N ALA A 271 18.95 11.77 -1.32
CA ALA A 271 19.23 10.55 -2.07
C ALA A 271 18.40 9.33 -1.62
N ASP A 272 17.87 9.36 -0.39
CA ASP A 272 17.10 8.27 0.20
C ASP A 272 15.58 8.45 0.01
N ASN A 273 15.17 9.51 -0.69
CA ASN A 273 13.77 9.84 -0.98
C ASN A 273 13.46 9.67 -2.47
N VAL A 274 12.17 9.65 -2.79
CA VAL A 274 11.70 9.54 -4.17
C VAL A 274 11.86 10.88 -4.87
N SER A 275 12.60 10.91 -5.99
CA SER A 275 12.70 12.07 -6.85
C SER A 275 11.43 12.21 -7.70
N LEU A 276 10.72 13.31 -7.56
CA LEU A 276 9.56 13.64 -8.38
C LEU A 276 9.93 14.43 -9.63
N GLY A 277 11.07 15.13 -9.60
CA GLY A 277 11.56 15.88 -10.73
C GLY A 277 12.65 16.89 -10.37
N ARG A 278 13.31 17.40 -11.40
CA ARG A 278 14.32 18.47 -11.28
C ARG A 278 14.04 19.54 -12.32
N PHE A 279 14.16 20.78 -11.95
CA PHE A 279 14.07 21.92 -12.87
C PHE A 279 14.97 23.05 -12.39
N PHE A 280 15.17 24.05 -13.26
CA PHE A 280 16.07 25.14 -12.99
C PHE A 280 15.33 26.47 -12.98
N LEU A 281 15.65 27.32 -12.03
CA LEU A 281 15.30 28.72 -12.04
C LEU A 281 16.53 29.50 -12.50
N ASP A 282 16.42 30.14 -13.68
CA ASP A 282 17.46 30.96 -14.29
C ASP A 282 17.15 32.46 -14.16
N GLY A 283 18.14 33.30 -14.40
CA GLY A 283 17.96 34.75 -14.46
C GLY A 283 17.89 35.43 -13.09
N ILE A 284 18.42 34.79 -12.04
CA ILE A 284 18.57 35.40 -10.73
C ILE A 284 19.60 36.52 -10.84
N PRO A 285 19.29 37.77 -10.43
CA PRO A 285 20.25 38.87 -10.45
C PRO A 285 21.51 38.56 -9.64
N PRO A 286 22.72 38.83 -10.14
CA PRO A 286 23.95 38.63 -9.39
C PRO A 286 23.92 39.40 -8.05
N ALA A 287 24.16 38.68 -6.95
CA ALA A 287 24.18 39.24 -5.60
C ALA A 287 25.08 38.38 -4.70
N PRO A 288 25.50 38.86 -3.54
CA PRO A 288 26.15 38.02 -2.54
C PRO A 288 25.25 36.83 -2.14
N ARG A 289 25.86 35.67 -1.81
CA ARG A 289 25.15 34.50 -1.31
C ARG A 289 24.23 34.87 -0.13
N GLY A 290 23.07 34.29 -0.09
CA GLY A 290 22.11 34.54 1.00
C GLY A 290 21.22 35.77 0.82
N VAL A 291 21.47 36.61 -0.21
CA VAL A 291 20.68 37.81 -0.51
C VAL A 291 19.46 37.51 -1.38
N PRO A 292 19.59 36.80 -2.51
CA PRO A 292 18.41 36.44 -3.32
C PRO A 292 17.40 35.63 -2.54
N GLN A 293 16.12 35.95 -2.73
CA GLN A 293 15.00 35.22 -2.12
C GLN A 293 14.30 34.41 -3.21
N ILE A 294 14.26 33.10 -3.02
CA ILE A 294 13.68 32.14 -3.95
C ILE A 294 12.53 31.45 -3.22
N GLU A 295 11.32 31.84 -3.56
CA GLU A 295 10.12 31.21 -3.00
C GLU A 295 9.80 29.91 -3.76
N VAL A 296 9.67 28.84 -3.02
CA VAL A 296 9.21 27.54 -3.54
C VAL A 296 7.86 27.23 -2.91
N THR A 297 6.86 27.04 -3.76
CA THR A 297 5.46 26.76 -3.36
C THR A 297 5.05 25.37 -3.86
N PHE A 298 4.47 24.61 -2.99
CA PHE A 298 3.82 23.32 -3.28
C PHE A 298 2.31 23.46 -3.20
#